data_9490ced616c8987bfe7e5fb6f7377420
#
_entry.id   9490ced616c8987bfe7e5fb6f7377420
#
_cell.length_a   1.000
_cell.length_b   1.000
_cell.length_c   1.000
_cell.angle_alpha   90.00
_cell.angle_beta   90.00
_cell.angle_gamma   90.00
#
_symmetry.space_group_name_H-M   'P 1'
#
loop_
_entity.id
_entity.type
_entity.pdbx_description
1 polymer ?
#
loop_
_entity_poly.entity_id
_entity_poly.type
_entity_poly.pdbx_seq_one_letter_code
_entity_poly.pdbx_strand_id
1 'polypeptide(L)'
;MKKILTILFLILFLNSCGQNEVWTGYVYPDINNLANYKYVGSFDSLEACRSQCRYAIEVNNFQNADYECGLNCKNKNGMNVCEKTSR
;
A
#
# COMPACT_ATOMS: atom_id res chain seq x y z
N MET A 1 1.31 -16.72 37.62
CA MET A 1 0.46 -15.68 37.04
C MET A 1 1.17 -14.80 36.05
N LYS A 2 2.32 -14.26 36.40
CA LYS A 2 3.06 -13.39 35.47
C LYS A 2 3.44 -14.09 34.17
N LYS A 3 3.80 -15.36 34.24
CA LYS A 3 4.15 -16.14 33.06
C LYS A 3 2.98 -16.34 32.12
N ILE A 4 1.77 -16.51 32.66
CA ILE A 4 0.57 -16.71 31.87
C ILE A 4 0.24 -15.41 31.11
N LEU A 5 0.34 -14.28 31.77
CA LEU A 5 0.10 -12.98 31.12
C LEU A 5 1.08 -12.71 30.01
N THR A 6 2.35 -13.06 30.22
CA THR A 6 3.38 -12.88 29.21
C THR A 6 3.10 -13.74 27.98
N ILE A 7 2.67 -14.98 28.19
CA ILE A 7 2.34 -15.89 27.09
C ILE A 7 1.15 -15.36 26.28
N LEU A 8 0.12 -14.87 26.95
CA LEU A 8 -1.04 -14.30 26.28
C LEU A 8 -0.66 -13.08 25.44
N PHE A 9 0.20 -12.25 25.97
CA PHE A 9 0.69 -11.08 25.24
C PHE A 9 1.43 -11.50 23.96
N LEU A 10 2.28 -12.52 24.06
CA LEU A 10 3.02 -13.03 22.92
C LEU A 10 2.11 -13.60 21.85
N ILE A 11 1.04 -14.29 22.26
CA ILE A 11 0.08 -14.85 21.32
C ILE A 11 -0.62 -13.75 20.54
N LEU A 12 -1.03 -12.69 21.22
CA LEU A 12 -1.66 -11.55 20.54
C LEU A 12 -0.72 -10.90 19.56
N PHE A 13 0.53 -10.76 19.94
CA PHE A 13 1.55 -10.19 19.07
C PHE A 13 1.76 -11.02 17.80
N LEU A 14 1.81 -12.34 17.95
CA LEU A 14 1.97 -13.27 16.82
C LEU A 14 0.80 -13.20 15.86
N ASN A 15 -0.42 -13.02 16.38
CA ASN A 15 -1.59 -12.86 15.52
C ASN A 15 -1.49 -11.59 14.68
N SER A 16 -0.96 -10.51 15.24
CA SER A 16 -0.73 -9.28 14.48
C SER A 16 0.29 -9.47 13.37
N CYS A 17 1.32 -10.28 13.62
CA CYS A 17 2.38 -10.53 12.66
C CYS A 17 1.95 -11.47 11.54
N GLY A 18 0.82 -12.17 11.69
CA GLY A 18 0.35 -13.13 10.70
C GLY A 18 -0.30 -12.53 9.46
N GLN A 19 -0.49 -11.23 9.43
CA GLN A 19 -1.13 -10.56 8.30
C GLN A 19 -0.07 -10.00 7.37
N ASN A 20 0.04 -10.59 6.19
CA ASN A 20 1.00 -10.17 5.18
C ASN A 20 0.30 -9.29 4.15
N GLU A 21 0.05 -8.05 4.54
CA GLU A 21 -0.51 -7.06 3.63
C GLU A 21 0.62 -6.23 3.04
N VAL A 22 0.67 -6.17 1.74
CA VAL A 22 1.61 -5.30 1.02
C VAL A 22 0.77 -4.37 0.15
N TRP A 23 0.90 -3.09 0.41
CA TRP A 23 0.20 -2.05 -0.35
C TRP A 23 1.18 -1.38 -1.29
N THR A 24 0.90 -1.44 -2.57
CA THR A 24 1.75 -0.83 -3.60
C THR A 24 1.10 0.45 -4.09
N GLY A 25 1.89 1.53 -4.10
CA GLY A 25 1.41 2.83 -4.49
C GLY A 25 1.75 3.17 -5.93
N TYR A 26 0.76 3.71 -6.63
CA TYR A 26 0.89 4.19 -8.00
C TYR A 26 0.35 5.61 -8.09
N VAL A 27 1.09 6.47 -8.77
CA VAL A 27 0.68 7.84 -9.03
C VAL A 27 0.45 8.00 -10.52
N TYR A 28 -0.68 8.62 -10.87
CA TYR A 28 -1.03 8.96 -12.24
C TYR A 28 -0.82 10.47 -12.39
N PRO A 29 0.26 10.90 -13.05
CA PRO A 29 0.54 12.35 -13.17
C PRO A 29 -0.54 13.12 -13.88
N ASP A 30 -1.28 12.46 -14.78
CA ASP A 30 -2.38 13.07 -15.51
C ASP A 30 -3.60 12.14 -15.41
N ILE A 31 -4.64 12.63 -14.74
CA ILE A 31 -5.87 11.84 -14.52
C ILE A 31 -6.55 11.45 -15.84
N ASN A 32 -6.24 12.16 -16.92
CA ASN A 32 -6.80 11.86 -18.24
C ASN A 32 -6.01 10.80 -19.00
N ASN A 33 -4.88 10.36 -18.45
CA ASN A 33 -4.05 9.33 -19.06
C ASN A 33 -3.56 8.36 -17.99
N LEU A 34 -4.39 7.40 -17.63
CA LEU A 34 -4.07 6.43 -16.58
C LEU A 34 -3.07 5.36 -17.03
N ALA A 35 -2.76 5.31 -18.33
CA ALA A 35 -1.72 4.42 -18.83
C ALA A 35 -0.33 4.90 -18.42
N ASN A 36 -0.19 6.20 -18.16
CA ASN A 36 1.05 6.79 -17.70
C ASN A 36 1.03 6.84 -16.16
N TYR A 37 1.58 5.83 -15.55
CA TYR A 37 1.64 5.76 -14.10
C TYR A 37 3.07 5.61 -13.61
N LYS A 38 3.31 6.01 -12.37
CA LYS A 38 4.61 5.90 -11.72
C LYS A 38 4.48 5.05 -10.46
N TYR A 39 5.37 4.09 -10.33
CA TYR A 39 5.45 3.26 -9.15
C TYR A 39 6.10 4.07 -8.01
N VAL A 40 5.41 4.15 -6.87
CA VAL A 40 5.90 4.91 -5.71
C VAL A 40 6.66 4.02 -4.75
N GLY A 41 6.16 2.82 -4.50
CA GLY A 41 6.78 1.89 -3.57
C GLY A 41 5.79 0.90 -3.02
N SER A 42 6.29 0.03 -2.15
CA SER A 42 5.47 -0.96 -1.44
C SER A 42 5.56 -0.69 0.04
N PHE A 43 4.42 -0.82 0.74
CA PHE A 43 4.27 -0.41 2.13
C PHE A 43 3.50 -1.44 2.92
N ASP A 44 3.69 -1.43 4.24
CA ASP A 44 3.06 -2.37 5.14
C ASP A 44 1.60 -2.03 5.46
N SER A 45 1.19 -0.80 5.15
CA SER A 45 -0.15 -0.34 5.47
C SER A 45 -0.69 0.57 4.39
N LEU A 46 -2.02 0.63 4.31
CA LEU A 46 -2.70 1.54 3.40
C LEU A 46 -2.37 3.01 3.74
N GLU A 47 -2.29 3.33 5.02
CA GLU A 47 -1.96 4.68 5.46
C GLU A 47 -0.59 5.14 4.96
N ALA A 48 0.42 4.26 5.07
CA ALA A 48 1.75 4.57 4.59
C ALA A 48 1.75 4.77 3.07
N CYS A 49 1.02 3.91 2.36
CA CYS A 49 0.90 4.01 0.91
C CYS A 49 0.26 5.34 0.50
N ARG A 50 -0.85 5.70 1.13
CA ARG A 50 -1.52 6.98 0.86
C ARG A 50 -0.62 8.17 1.09
N SER A 51 0.06 8.16 2.22
CA SER A 51 0.95 9.26 2.61
C SER A 51 2.07 9.46 1.59
N GLN A 52 2.68 8.38 1.14
CA GLN A 52 3.77 8.45 0.18
C GLN A 52 3.30 8.83 -1.22
N CYS A 53 2.12 8.39 -1.62
CA CYS A 53 1.55 8.78 -2.91
C CYS A 53 1.22 10.28 -2.93
N ARG A 54 0.62 10.78 -1.87
CA ARG A 54 0.33 12.22 -1.76
C ARG A 54 1.61 13.05 -1.76
N TYR A 55 2.62 12.57 -1.06
CA TYR A 55 3.91 13.23 -1.03
C TYR A 55 4.54 13.30 -2.42
N ALA A 56 4.48 12.19 -3.16
CA ALA A 56 5.02 12.13 -4.51
C ALA A 56 4.34 13.15 -5.44
N ILE A 57 3.03 13.28 -5.32
CA ILE A 57 2.27 14.25 -6.12
C ILE A 57 2.70 15.67 -5.76
N GLU A 58 2.84 15.95 -4.48
CA GLU A 58 3.17 17.28 -3.98
C GLU A 58 4.60 17.68 -4.37
N VAL A 59 5.55 16.79 -4.15
CA VAL A 59 6.97 17.06 -4.43
C VAL A 59 7.22 17.29 -5.92
N ASN A 60 6.48 16.57 -6.77
CA ASN A 60 6.62 16.71 -8.22
C ASN A 60 5.73 17.80 -8.80
N ASN A 61 4.94 18.45 -7.95
CA ASN A 61 4.06 19.54 -8.34
C ASN A 61 3.10 19.15 -9.47
N PHE A 62 2.58 17.95 -9.43
CA PHE A 62 1.58 17.50 -10.40
C PHE A 62 0.24 18.18 -10.10
N GLN A 63 -0.32 18.84 -11.08
CA GLN A 63 -1.52 19.66 -10.90
C GLN A 63 -2.82 18.90 -11.10
N ASN A 64 -2.80 17.87 -11.93
CA ASN A 64 -4.02 17.11 -12.28
C ASN A 64 -3.75 15.63 -12.14
N ALA A 65 -3.24 15.26 -10.97
CA ALA A 65 -2.81 13.90 -10.69
C ALA A 65 -3.79 13.16 -9.78
N ASP A 66 -3.66 11.85 -9.79
CA ASP A 66 -4.39 10.98 -8.89
C ASP A 66 -3.44 9.88 -8.42
N TYR A 67 -3.88 9.09 -7.46
CA TYR A 67 -3.08 7.96 -7.00
C TYR A 67 -3.99 6.79 -6.63
N GLU A 68 -3.37 5.63 -6.50
CA GLU A 68 -4.07 4.42 -6.14
C GLU A 68 -3.14 3.52 -5.33
N CYS A 69 -3.67 2.87 -4.31
CA CYS A 69 -2.94 1.89 -3.52
C CYS A 69 -3.57 0.52 -3.74
N GLY A 70 -2.76 -0.42 -4.22
CA GLY A 70 -3.23 -1.77 -4.50
C GLY A 70 -2.73 -2.76 -3.46
N LEU A 71 -3.62 -3.64 -3.01
CA LEU A 71 -3.29 -4.66 -2.01
C LEU A 71 -2.81 -5.92 -2.69
N ASN A 72 -1.64 -6.39 -2.26
CA ASN A 72 -1.06 -7.67 -2.70
C ASN A 72 -1.09 -7.84 -4.22
N CYS A 73 -0.56 -6.85 -4.92
CA CYS A 73 -0.54 -6.85 -6.38
C CYS A 73 0.44 -7.89 -6.91
N LYS A 74 0.06 -8.56 -7.99
CA LYS A 74 0.88 -9.57 -8.65
C LYS A 74 0.79 -9.40 -10.16
N ASN A 75 1.88 -9.72 -10.84
CA ASN A 75 1.89 -9.73 -12.29
C ASN A 75 1.34 -11.08 -12.76
N LYS A 76 0.25 -11.04 -13.52
CA LYS A 76 -0.36 -12.24 -14.12
C LYS A 76 -0.50 -12.00 -15.62
N ASN A 77 0.25 -12.75 -16.40
CA ASN A 77 0.21 -12.66 -17.86
C ASN A 77 0.46 -11.25 -18.38
N GLY A 78 1.40 -10.54 -17.74
CA GLY A 78 1.73 -9.17 -18.11
C GLY A 78 0.81 -8.12 -17.55
N MET A 79 -0.21 -8.51 -16.78
CA MET A 79 -1.14 -7.58 -16.16
C MET A 79 -0.90 -7.50 -14.66
N ASN A 80 -0.97 -6.29 -14.13
CA ASN A 80 -0.85 -6.07 -12.70
C ASN A 80 -2.22 -6.25 -12.05
N VAL A 81 -2.36 -7.31 -11.24
CA VAL A 81 -3.63 -7.65 -10.60
C VAL A 81 -3.48 -7.55 -9.10
N CYS A 82 -4.32 -6.75 -8.47
CA CYS A 82 -4.35 -6.55 -7.03
C CYS A 82 -5.61 -7.15 -6.43
N GLU A 83 -5.56 -7.56 -5.17
CA GLU A 83 -6.73 -8.09 -4.48
C GLU A 83 -7.82 -7.02 -4.36
N LYS A 84 -7.41 -5.78 -4.09
CA LYS A 84 -8.30 -4.63 -4.10
C LYS A 84 -7.48 -3.37 -4.24
N THR A 85 -8.11 -2.26 -4.59
CA THR A 85 -7.46 -0.97 -4.67
C THR A 85 -8.21 0.04 -3.81
N SER A 86 -7.48 1.06 -3.37
CA SER A 86 -8.02 2.11 -2.53
C SER A 86 -7.26 3.40 -2.75
N ARG A 87 -7.86 4.51 -2.31
CA ARG A 87 -7.22 5.83 -2.30
C ARG A 87 -7.06 6.34 -0.89
#